data_adfd5bb2579df1b465a1782bb7c5ca74
#
_entry.id   adfd5bb2579df1b465a1782bb7c5ca74
#
_cell.length_a   1.000
_cell.length_b   1.000
_cell.length_c   1.000
_cell.angle_alpha   90.00
_cell.angle_beta   90.00
_cell.angle_gamma   90.00
#
_symmetry.space_group_name_H-M   'P 1'
#
loop_
_entity.id
_entity.type
_entity.pdbx_description
1 polymer ?
#
loop_
_entity_poly.entity_id
_entity_poly.type
_entity_poly.pdbx_seq_one_letter_code
_entity_poly.pdbx_strand_id
1 'polypeptide(L)'
;MTTTSKTIPTEMKVLMNHIYELQKGVRQMVLFTCNKKYGDQTVERLESQGIPYVLQPAGRQNLNVYFGKRECLDAIRLIVTRPLNQLTPEEDFILGAMLGYDICAQCERYCKRKGECKGECKCENCKNKN
;
A
#
# COMPACT_ATOMS: atom_id res chain seq x y z
N MET A 1 -5.34 12.40 -35.29
CA MET A 1 -4.97 12.15 -34.85
C MET A 1 -4.96 11.91 -33.81
N THR A 2 -5.18 11.72 -33.34
CA THR A 2 -4.96 11.17 -32.47
C THR A 2 -4.07 11.67 -31.53
N THR A 3 -3.80 12.73 -31.44
CA THR A 3 -2.89 13.26 -30.54
C THR A 3 -3.33 13.20 -29.13
N THR A 4 -4.59 13.12 -28.92
CA THR A 4 -5.06 13.01 -27.55
C THR A 4 -4.55 11.77 -26.90
N SER A 5 -4.21 10.76 -27.69
CA SER A 5 -3.73 9.54 -27.11
C SER A 5 -2.38 9.71 -26.44
N LYS A 6 -1.72 10.84 -26.67
CA LYS A 6 -0.44 11.07 -26.06
C LYS A 6 -0.52 11.56 -24.65
N THR A 7 -1.70 11.99 -24.22
CA THR A 7 -1.86 12.45 -22.87
C THR A 7 -2.03 11.26 -21.95
N ILE A 8 -1.15 11.15 -20.97
CA ILE A 8 -1.19 10.03 -20.02
C ILE A 8 -1.86 10.54 -18.75
N PRO A 9 -2.92 9.86 -18.29
CA PRO A 9 -3.56 10.27 -17.06
C PRO A 9 -2.60 10.27 -15.89
N THR A 10 -2.84 11.15 -14.94
CA THR A 10 -1.99 11.26 -13.77
C THR A 10 -1.85 9.93 -13.04
N GLU A 11 -2.95 9.18 -12.92
CA GLU A 11 -2.91 7.90 -12.24
C GLU A 11 -1.92 6.94 -12.90
N MET A 12 -1.87 6.97 -14.22
CA MET A 12 -0.97 6.07 -14.92
C MET A 12 0.48 6.51 -14.77
N LYS A 13 0.71 7.80 -14.64
CA LYS A 13 2.06 8.30 -14.39
C LYS A 13 2.54 7.87 -13.01
N VAL A 14 1.65 7.92 -12.03
CA VAL A 14 1.98 7.48 -10.68
C VAL A 14 2.29 5.99 -10.70
N LEU A 15 1.48 5.20 -11.40
CA LEU A 15 1.73 3.77 -11.52
C LEU A 15 3.10 3.50 -12.12
N MET A 16 3.43 4.18 -13.21
CA MET A 16 4.70 3.97 -13.88
C MET A 16 5.87 4.29 -12.97
N ASN A 17 5.72 5.32 -12.16
CA ASN A 17 6.76 5.69 -11.22
C ASN A 17 6.94 4.60 -10.14
N HIS A 18 5.84 4.05 -9.65
CA HIS A 18 5.91 2.96 -8.68
C HIS A 18 6.56 1.72 -9.28
N ILE A 19 6.23 1.41 -10.53
CA ILE A 19 6.85 0.27 -11.21
C ILE A 19 8.36 0.49 -11.32
N TYR A 20 8.75 1.71 -11.64
CA TYR A 20 10.16 2.03 -11.76
C TYR A 20 10.87 1.80 -10.41
N GLU A 21 10.27 2.28 -9.31
CA GLU A 21 10.86 2.10 -7.98
C GLU A 21 10.97 0.63 -7.61
N LEU A 22 9.97 -0.15 -7.98
CA LEU A 22 10.00 -1.57 -7.73
C LEU A 22 11.14 -2.23 -8.50
N GLN A 23 11.27 -1.89 -9.77
CA GLN A 23 12.30 -2.48 -10.62
C GLN A 23 13.69 -2.08 -10.19
N LYS A 24 13.83 -0.91 -9.60
CA LYS A 24 15.12 -0.45 -9.08
C LYS A 24 15.45 -1.03 -7.72
N GLY A 25 14.53 -1.76 -7.12
CA GLY A 25 14.79 -2.35 -5.82
C GLY A 25 14.56 -1.42 -4.65
N VAL A 26 14.02 -0.23 -4.92
CA VAL A 26 13.71 0.73 -3.86
C VAL A 26 12.56 0.21 -3.00
N ARG A 27 11.64 -0.50 -3.63
CA ARG A 27 10.51 -1.08 -2.93
C ARG A 27 10.39 -2.55 -3.26
N GLN A 28 9.90 -3.32 -2.30
CA GLN A 28 9.64 -4.74 -2.51
C GLN A 28 8.19 -4.98 -2.90
N MET A 29 7.30 -4.07 -2.51
CA MET A 29 5.89 -4.17 -2.81
C MET A 29 5.31 -2.77 -2.80
N VAL A 30 4.26 -2.57 -3.61
CA VAL A 30 3.57 -1.29 -3.72
C VAL A 30 2.08 -1.53 -3.56
N LEU A 31 1.41 -0.59 -2.89
CA LEU A 31 -0.04 -0.52 -2.88
C LEU A 31 -0.43 0.71 -3.68
N PHE A 32 -1.14 0.48 -4.77
CA PHE A 32 -1.57 1.55 -5.67
C PHE A 32 -3.09 1.55 -5.70
N THR A 33 -3.69 2.70 -5.39
CA THR A 33 -5.13 2.83 -5.41
C THR A 33 -5.53 3.71 -6.58
N CYS A 34 -6.42 3.23 -7.40
CA CYS A 34 -6.87 3.99 -8.56
C CYS A 34 -8.37 3.86 -8.72
N ASN A 35 -8.94 4.72 -9.56
CA ASN A 35 -10.33 4.58 -9.94
C ASN A 35 -10.47 3.32 -10.76
N LYS A 36 -11.58 2.62 -10.61
CA LYS A 36 -11.81 1.35 -11.32
C LYS A 36 -11.68 1.47 -12.82
N LYS A 37 -11.95 2.65 -13.37
CA LYS A 37 -11.86 2.82 -14.82
C LYS A 37 -10.43 2.65 -15.33
N TYR A 38 -9.44 2.72 -14.44
CA TYR A 38 -8.06 2.49 -14.84
C TYR A 38 -7.59 1.08 -14.51
N GLY A 39 -8.49 0.25 -13.99
CA GLY A 39 -8.11 -1.08 -13.55
C GLY A 39 -7.53 -1.94 -14.67
N ASP A 40 -8.21 -1.94 -15.82
CA ASP A 40 -7.74 -2.76 -16.93
C ASP A 40 -6.38 -2.29 -17.44
N GLN A 41 -6.18 -0.99 -17.53
CA GLN A 41 -4.89 -0.45 -17.97
C GLN A 41 -3.80 -0.79 -16.98
N THR A 42 -4.12 -0.74 -15.69
CA THR A 42 -3.14 -1.06 -14.65
C THR A 42 -2.74 -2.52 -14.74
N VAL A 43 -3.71 -3.40 -14.84
CA VAL A 43 -3.43 -4.83 -14.93
C VAL A 43 -2.62 -5.13 -16.19
N GLU A 44 -3.00 -4.53 -17.29
CA GLU A 44 -2.31 -4.77 -18.54
C GLU A 44 -0.84 -4.35 -18.44
N ARG A 45 -0.60 -3.21 -17.81
CA ARG A 45 0.77 -2.72 -17.66
C ARG A 45 1.57 -3.66 -16.76
N LEU A 46 0.99 -4.12 -15.67
CA LEU A 46 1.69 -5.01 -14.76
C LEU A 46 1.97 -6.36 -15.43
N GLU A 47 1.02 -6.88 -16.17
CA GLU A 47 1.20 -8.16 -16.85
C GLU A 47 2.25 -8.04 -17.94
N SER A 48 2.31 -6.92 -18.63
CA SER A 48 3.30 -6.75 -19.68
C SER A 48 4.72 -6.69 -19.12
N GLN A 49 4.85 -6.33 -17.84
CA GLN A 49 6.15 -6.28 -17.19
C GLN A 49 6.44 -7.54 -16.37
N GLY A 50 5.52 -8.50 -16.38
CA GLY A 50 5.70 -9.73 -15.63
C GLY A 50 5.63 -9.54 -14.13
N ILE A 51 4.92 -8.52 -13.65
CA ILE A 51 4.85 -8.22 -12.23
C ILE A 51 3.58 -8.84 -11.65
N PRO A 52 3.71 -9.70 -10.64
CA PRO A 52 2.51 -10.28 -10.00
C PRO A 52 1.76 -9.22 -9.21
N TYR A 53 0.47 -9.42 -9.07
CA TYR A 53 -0.38 -8.44 -8.40
C TYR A 53 -1.57 -9.11 -7.73
N VAL A 54 -2.21 -8.37 -6.82
CA VAL A 54 -3.44 -8.77 -6.15
C VAL A 54 -4.38 -7.58 -6.19
N LEU A 55 -5.63 -7.82 -6.55
CA LEU A 55 -6.63 -6.76 -6.64
C LEU A 55 -7.58 -6.84 -5.46
N GLN A 56 -7.99 -5.67 -4.98
CA GLN A 56 -8.95 -5.58 -3.89
C GLN A 56 -9.85 -4.37 -4.14
N PRO A 57 -11.16 -4.57 -4.24
CA PRO A 57 -12.06 -3.43 -4.39
C PRO A 57 -11.95 -2.49 -3.19
N ALA A 58 -12.02 -1.20 -3.46
CA ALA A 58 -11.92 -0.19 -2.42
C ALA A 58 -13.12 0.74 -2.55
N GLY A 59 -14.23 0.35 -1.94
CA GLY A 59 -15.46 1.09 -2.10
C GLY A 59 -16.06 0.84 -3.46
N ARG A 60 -16.89 1.76 -3.91
CA ARG A 60 -17.61 1.56 -5.16
C ARG A 60 -16.81 1.90 -6.39
N GLN A 61 -15.92 2.86 -6.27
CA GLN A 61 -15.27 3.41 -7.45
C GLN A 61 -13.78 3.19 -7.52
N ASN A 62 -13.18 2.67 -6.47
CA ASN A 62 -11.74 2.54 -6.43
C ASN A 62 -11.30 1.10 -6.34
N LEU A 63 -10.05 0.90 -6.66
CA LEU A 63 -9.45 -0.42 -6.69
C LEU A 63 -8.07 -0.32 -6.06
N ASN A 64 -7.80 -1.17 -5.10
CA ASN A 64 -6.47 -1.31 -4.54
C ASN A 64 -5.73 -2.38 -5.31
N VAL A 65 -4.53 -2.05 -5.77
CA VAL A 65 -3.70 -2.97 -6.52
C VAL A 65 -2.41 -3.13 -5.75
N TYR A 66 -2.19 -4.32 -5.23
CA TYR A 66 -0.92 -4.64 -4.57
C TYR A 66 -0.06 -5.34 -5.59
N PHE A 67 1.16 -4.88 -5.78
CA PHE A 67 2.03 -5.55 -6.74
C PHE A 67 3.46 -5.52 -6.26
N GLY A 68 4.25 -6.49 -6.72
CA GLY A 68 5.63 -6.57 -6.32
C GLY A 68 6.09 -8.02 -6.23
N LYS A 69 6.93 -8.29 -5.25
CA LYS A 69 7.49 -9.63 -5.11
C LYS A 69 6.43 -10.62 -4.66
N ARG A 70 6.51 -11.82 -5.22
CA ARG A 70 5.50 -12.83 -4.96
C ARG A 70 5.40 -13.17 -3.49
N GLU A 71 6.54 -13.24 -2.81
CA GLU A 71 6.53 -13.55 -1.38
C GLU A 71 5.73 -12.53 -0.59
N CYS A 72 5.85 -11.27 -0.97
CA CYS A 72 5.10 -10.22 -0.30
C CYS A 72 3.61 -10.34 -0.57
N LEU A 73 3.26 -10.67 -1.81
CA LEU A 73 1.86 -10.79 -2.17
C LEU A 73 1.23 -12.00 -1.50
N ASP A 74 1.97 -13.09 -1.35
CA ASP A 74 1.45 -14.24 -0.63
C ASP A 74 1.11 -13.87 0.80
N ALA A 75 1.98 -13.10 1.46
CA ALA A 75 1.71 -12.65 2.82
C ALA A 75 0.50 -11.72 2.85
N ILE A 76 0.38 -10.83 1.86
CA ILE A 76 -0.74 -9.91 1.81
C ILE A 76 -2.06 -10.65 1.72
N ARG A 77 -2.11 -11.71 0.94
CA ARG A 77 -3.35 -12.48 0.82
C ARG A 77 -3.81 -13.06 2.15
N LEU A 78 -2.87 -13.35 3.03
CA LEU A 78 -3.21 -13.89 4.34
C LEU A 78 -3.51 -12.80 5.36
N ILE A 79 -2.90 -11.63 5.21
CA ILE A 79 -3.03 -10.55 6.18
C ILE A 79 -4.19 -9.64 5.88
N VAL A 80 -4.37 -9.26 4.62
CA VAL A 80 -5.38 -8.28 4.24
C VAL A 80 -6.60 -9.02 3.73
N THR A 81 -7.44 -9.44 4.64
CA THR A 81 -8.63 -10.21 4.29
C THR A 81 -9.91 -9.39 4.43
N ARG A 82 -9.78 -8.11 4.70
CA ARG A 82 -10.91 -7.20 4.87
C ARG A 82 -10.53 -5.82 4.33
N PRO A 83 -11.48 -4.92 4.19
CA PRO A 83 -11.16 -3.57 3.69
C PRO A 83 -10.10 -2.89 4.54
N LEU A 84 -9.32 -2.02 3.91
CA LEU A 84 -8.19 -1.37 4.59
C LEU A 84 -8.61 -0.60 5.83
N ASN A 85 -9.80 0.01 5.79
CA ASN A 85 -10.25 0.78 6.94
C ASN A 85 -10.79 -0.10 8.07
N GLN A 86 -10.77 -1.40 7.88
CA GLN A 86 -11.24 -2.34 8.91
C GLN A 86 -10.14 -3.27 9.40
N LEU A 87 -8.90 -3.00 9.03
CA LEU A 87 -7.77 -3.81 9.49
C LEU A 87 -7.59 -3.62 10.98
N THR A 88 -7.19 -4.69 11.65
CA THR A 88 -6.80 -4.57 13.05
C THR A 88 -5.54 -3.74 13.15
N PRO A 89 -5.24 -3.19 14.33
CA PRO A 89 -3.99 -2.43 14.48
C PRO A 89 -2.76 -3.23 14.06
N GLU A 90 -2.75 -4.53 14.34
CA GLU A 90 -1.62 -5.38 13.96
C GLU A 90 -1.51 -5.53 12.46
N GLU A 91 -2.64 -5.77 11.80
CA GLU A 91 -2.64 -5.90 10.34
C GLU A 91 -2.21 -4.61 9.68
N ASP A 92 -2.68 -3.49 10.19
CA ASP A 92 -2.31 -2.18 9.67
C ASP A 92 -0.81 -1.95 9.83
N PHE A 93 -0.26 -2.31 10.98
CA PHE A 93 1.16 -2.14 11.23
C PHE A 93 1.99 -3.00 10.28
N ILE A 94 1.60 -4.25 10.12
CA ILE A 94 2.32 -5.16 9.23
C ILE A 94 2.30 -4.65 7.80
N LEU A 95 1.13 -4.23 7.34
CA LEU A 95 1.01 -3.72 5.98
C LEU A 95 1.88 -2.49 5.78
N GLY A 96 1.84 -1.55 6.71
CA GLY A 96 2.67 -0.35 6.59
C GLY A 96 4.14 -0.66 6.54
N ALA A 97 4.58 -1.60 7.37
CA ALA A 97 5.99 -2.02 7.35
C ALA A 97 6.36 -2.66 6.01
N MET A 98 5.47 -3.49 5.47
CA MET A 98 5.73 -4.13 4.19
C MET A 98 5.79 -3.14 3.04
N LEU A 99 5.02 -2.06 3.15
CA LEU A 99 5.02 -1.03 2.11
C LEU A 99 6.22 -0.08 2.22
N GLY A 100 7.02 -0.25 3.27
CA GLY A 100 8.21 0.56 3.42
C GLY A 100 7.95 1.93 4.02
N TYR A 101 6.84 2.10 4.72
CA TYR A 101 6.56 3.36 5.38
C TYR A 101 7.52 3.54 6.56
N ASP A 102 7.70 4.77 6.98
CA ASP A 102 8.59 5.07 8.10
C ASP A 102 8.19 4.25 9.33
N ILE A 103 9.13 3.45 9.83
CA ILE A 103 8.83 2.51 10.90
C ILE A 103 8.45 3.24 12.19
N CYS A 104 9.05 4.39 12.45
CA CYS A 104 8.72 5.13 13.67
C CYS A 104 7.28 5.63 13.61
N ALA A 105 6.87 6.14 12.46
CA ALA A 105 5.50 6.60 12.29
C ALA A 105 4.52 5.43 12.40
N GLN A 106 4.89 4.26 11.89
CA GLN A 106 4.04 3.09 12.00
C GLN A 106 3.89 2.64 13.44
N CYS A 107 4.95 2.71 14.20
CA CYS A 107 4.89 2.36 15.61
C CYS A 107 4.00 3.32 16.39
N GLU A 108 4.10 4.62 16.10
CA GLU A 108 3.24 5.60 16.75
C GLU A 108 1.77 5.34 16.42
N ARG A 109 1.50 5.07 15.16
CA ARG A 109 0.14 4.80 14.74
C ARG A 109 -0.41 3.55 15.42
N TYR A 110 0.42 2.52 15.53
CA TYR A 110 0.01 1.29 16.17
C TYR A 110 -0.35 1.53 17.64
N CYS A 111 0.51 2.26 18.34
CA CYS A 111 0.28 2.54 19.75
C CYS A 111 -0.99 3.34 19.94
N LYS A 112 -1.24 4.32 19.10
CA LYS A 112 -2.44 5.11 19.18
C LYS A 112 -3.68 4.26 18.97
N ARG A 113 -3.62 3.39 17.98
CA ARG A 113 -4.79 2.54 17.68
C ARG A 113 -5.06 1.54 18.76
N LYS A 114 -4.02 1.07 19.45
CA LYS A 114 -4.21 0.16 20.56
C LYS A 114 -4.64 0.88 21.85
N GLY A 115 -4.59 2.20 21.83
CA GLY A 115 -4.95 2.96 23.02
C GLY A 115 -3.85 3.00 24.06
N GLU A 116 -2.66 2.58 23.68
CA GLU A 116 -1.55 2.57 24.63
C GLU A 116 -0.61 3.70 24.32
N CYS A 117 0.19 4.09 25.29
CA CYS A 117 1.16 5.17 25.13
C CYS A 117 0.51 6.49 24.77
N LYS A 118 -0.72 6.69 25.21
CA LYS A 118 -1.38 7.93 24.95
C LYS A 118 -1.19 8.90 26.07
N GLY A 119 -0.09 8.85 26.71
CA GLY A 119 0.14 9.68 27.85
C GLY A 119 -0.24 8.99 29.14
N GLU A 120 -0.95 7.90 29.04
CA GLU A 120 -1.30 7.15 30.21
C GLU A 120 -0.44 5.96 30.43
N CYS A 121 0.46 5.70 29.52
CA CYS A 121 1.32 4.56 29.66
C CYS A 121 2.21 4.74 30.86
N LYS A 122 2.29 3.70 31.66
CA LYS A 122 3.08 3.79 32.88
C LYS A 122 4.52 3.39 32.67
N CYS A 123 4.89 2.95 31.52
CA CYS A 123 6.25 2.50 31.32
C CYS A 123 7.20 3.71 31.32
N GLU A 124 8.43 3.43 31.65
CA GLU A 124 9.43 4.47 31.75
C GLU A 124 9.63 5.22 30.46
N ASN A 125 9.63 4.50 29.35
CA ASN A 125 9.84 5.14 28.08
C ASN A 125 8.78 6.17 27.75
N CYS A 126 7.55 5.86 28.02
CA CYS A 126 6.49 6.78 27.69
C CYS A 126 6.54 8.01 28.55
N LYS A 127 6.93 7.85 29.80
CA LYS A 127 7.06 9.00 30.66
C LYS A 127 8.17 9.92 30.25
N ASN A 128 9.24 9.35 29.75
CA ASN A 128 10.39 10.13 29.39
C ASN A 128 10.39 10.64 27.98
N LYS A 129 9.31 10.34 27.26
CA LYS A 129 9.27 10.73 25.93
C LYS A 129 9.00 12.12 25.71
N ASN A 130 8.79 12.86 26.53
CA ASN A 130 8.34 14.20 26.33
C ASN A 130 9.26 15.17 25.78
#